data_d535db6cf8e7f73591f393b3c930a499
#
_entry.id   d535db6cf8e7f73591f393b3c930a499
#
_cell.length_a   1.000
_cell.length_b   1.000
_cell.length_c   1.000
_cell.angle_alpha   90.00
_cell.angle_beta   90.00
_cell.angle_gamma   90.00
#
_symmetry.space_group_name_H-M   'P 1'
#
loop_
_entity.id
_entity.type
_entity.pdbx_description
1 polymer ?
#
loop_
_entity_poly.entity_id
_entity_poly.type
_entity_poly.pdbx_seq_one_letter_code
_entity_poly.pdbx_strand_id
1 'polypeptide(L)'
;MDLPLFNKHMMALLKGESVELPVYNFTTGYREWKNHVVKLEPNQPIIIEGIHGLNDELTRDIPSHVKYKIYVSALTQLAIDAHNRIPTTAARIIRRIVRDNQFRGAHALKTIKQWPDVRKGEDKNIFPFQENADVMFNSALIYELGILKKYAKPLLEKITPDLPEYNISKRLIDFLDYFEDISNDDDVPNNSILREFIGKSCFF
;
A
#
# COMPACT_ATOMS: atom_id res chain seq x y z
N MET A 1 -0.31 6.28 17.20
CA MET A 1 -1.72 5.82 17.28
C MET A 1 -2.11 5.71 18.75
N ASP A 2 -3.36 6.04 19.09
CA ASP A 2 -3.92 5.92 20.44
C ASP A 2 -4.48 4.50 20.60
N LEU A 3 -3.63 3.57 21.06
CA LEU A 3 -3.99 2.15 21.19
C LEU A 3 -5.10 1.92 22.23
N PRO A 4 -5.11 2.59 23.41
CA PRO A 4 -6.19 2.44 24.37
C PRO A 4 -7.57 2.84 23.80
N LEU A 5 -7.64 3.97 23.13
CA LEU A 5 -8.89 4.43 22.48
C LEU A 5 -9.33 3.46 21.38
N PHE A 6 -8.38 3.01 20.55
CA PHE A 6 -8.65 2.06 19.49
C PHE A 6 -9.27 0.77 20.03
N ASN A 7 -8.63 0.14 21.00
CA ASN A 7 -9.14 -1.12 21.60
C ASN A 7 -10.50 -0.90 22.28
N LYS A 8 -10.68 0.22 23.00
CA LYS A 8 -11.98 0.57 23.59
C LYS A 8 -13.09 0.65 22.55
N HIS A 9 -12.85 1.31 21.41
CA HIS A 9 -13.84 1.42 20.33
C HIS A 9 -14.12 0.06 19.68
N MET A 10 -13.09 -0.73 19.42
CA MET A 10 -13.28 -2.06 18.83
C MET A 10 -14.10 -2.98 19.74
N MET A 11 -13.82 -2.99 21.04
CA MET A 11 -14.58 -3.77 22.01
C MET A 11 -16.03 -3.33 22.14
N ALA A 12 -16.29 -2.02 22.06
CA ALA A 12 -17.66 -1.49 22.06
C ALA A 12 -18.43 -1.88 20.78
N LEU A 13 -17.79 -1.75 19.62
CA LEU A 13 -18.36 -2.17 18.33
C LEU A 13 -18.69 -3.66 18.30
N LEU A 14 -17.80 -4.52 18.80
CA LEU A 14 -18.03 -5.98 18.90
C LEU A 14 -19.20 -6.34 19.81
N LYS A 15 -19.54 -5.47 20.78
CA LYS A 15 -20.74 -5.62 21.63
C LYS A 15 -22.00 -5.02 21.00
N GLY A 16 -21.92 -4.44 19.80
CA GLY A 16 -23.04 -3.77 19.14
C GLY A 16 -23.34 -2.37 19.69
N GLU A 17 -22.41 -1.78 20.44
CA GLU A 17 -22.52 -0.42 20.94
C GLU A 17 -22.13 0.59 19.84
N SER A 18 -22.64 1.81 19.93
CA SER A 18 -22.26 2.91 19.05
C SER A 18 -20.99 3.60 19.56
N VAL A 19 -20.07 3.94 18.67
CA VAL A 19 -18.87 4.71 19.00
C VAL A 19 -18.70 5.89 18.05
N GLU A 20 -18.20 7.00 18.54
CA GLU A 20 -17.76 8.11 17.68
C GLU A 20 -16.30 7.87 17.30
N LEU A 21 -16.02 7.78 15.99
CA LEU A 21 -14.68 7.61 15.47
C LEU A 21 -13.98 8.96 15.26
N PRO A 22 -12.74 9.14 15.76
CA PRO A 22 -11.99 10.35 15.50
C PRO A 22 -11.52 10.39 14.05
N VAL A 23 -11.40 11.59 13.51
CA VAL A 23 -10.82 11.86 12.20
C VAL A 23 -9.47 12.55 12.39
N TYR A 24 -8.45 12.09 11.66
CA TYR A 24 -7.15 12.74 11.68
C TYR A 24 -7.11 13.89 10.67
N ASN A 25 -6.80 15.10 11.14
CA ASN A 25 -6.62 16.25 10.28
C ASN A 25 -5.14 16.35 9.87
N PHE A 26 -4.85 16.07 8.60
CA PHE A 26 -3.49 16.11 8.05
C PHE A 26 -2.88 17.51 7.97
N THR A 27 -3.71 18.55 7.99
CA THR A 27 -3.25 19.94 7.95
C THR A 27 -2.77 20.41 9.32
N THR A 28 -3.54 20.09 10.37
CA THR A 28 -3.24 20.50 11.75
C THR A 28 -2.36 19.50 12.48
N GLY A 29 -2.30 18.25 12.03
CA GLY A 29 -1.58 17.16 12.69
C GLY A 29 -2.30 16.62 13.95
N TYR A 30 -3.55 16.98 14.17
CA TYR A 30 -4.31 16.58 15.35
C TYR A 30 -5.54 15.75 15.00
N ARG A 31 -6.03 15.04 16.00
CA ARG A 31 -7.28 14.30 15.99
C ARG A 31 -8.46 15.27 16.20
N GLU A 32 -9.51 15.10 15.42
CA GLU A 32 -10.78 15.86 15.51
C GLU A 32 -11.96 14.92 15.72
N TRP A 33 -12.99 15.42 16.38
CA TRP A 33 -14.26 14.74 16.55
C TRP A 33 -15.28 15.41 15.65
N LYS A 34 -15.90 14.66 14.72
CA LYS A 34 -16.80 15.20 13.68
C LYS A 34 -18.16 14.52 13.68
N ASN A 35 -18.60 14.01 14.84
CA ASN A 35 -19.85 13.26 15.00
C ASN A 35 -19.93 12.04 14.04
N HIS A 36 -18.78 11.45 13.71
CA HIS A 36 -18.75 10.24 12.90
C HIS A 36 -19.05 9.03 13.80
N VAL A 37 -20.34 8.78 14.01
CA VAL A 37 -20.84 7.69 14.85
C VAL A 37 -21.00 6.43 13.99
N VAL A 38 -20.41 5.33 14.44
CA VAL A 38 -20.49 4.02 13.80
C VAL A 38 -21.09 3.02 14.79
N LYS A 39 -21.95 2.15 14.27
CA LYS A 39 -22.50 0.99 14.97
C LYS A 39 -22.47 -0.20 14.00
N LEU A 40 -22.19 -1.38 14.50
CA LEU A 40 -22.23 -2.61 13.68
C LEU A 40 -23.61 -3.23 13.72
N GLU A 41 -24.06 -3.68 12.56
CA GLU A 41 -25.20 -4.59 12.47
C GLU A 41 -24.76 -6.03 12.79
N PRO A 42 -25.69 -6.91 13.19
CA PRO A 42 -25.37 -8.32 13.40
C PRO A 42 -24.68 -8.96 12.20
N ASN A 43 -23.60 -9.69 12.44
CA ASN A 43 -22.79 -10.35 11.39
C ASN A 43 -22.04 -9.41 10.42
N GLN A 44 -21.92 -8.15 10.74
CA GLN A 44 -21.13 -7.21 9.96
C GLN A 44 -19.65 -7.28 10.37
N PRO A 45 -18.71 -7.61 9.46
CA PRO A 45 -17.28 -7.61 9.76
C PRO A 45 -16.72 -6.19 9.82
N ILE A 46 -15.68 -6.00 10.62
CA ILE A 46 -14.85 -4.77 10.62
C ILE A 46 -13.59 -5.06 9.81
N ILE A 47 -13.32 -4.26 8.80
CA ILE A 47 -12.07 -4.32 8.04
C ILE A 47 -11.15 -3.23 8.56
N ILE A 48 -9.96 -3.62 9.03
CA ILE A 48 -8.91 -2.71 9.50
C ILE A 48 -7.72 -2.85 8.58
N GLU A 49 -7.30 -1.76 7.95
CA GLU A 49 -6.12 -1.75 7.10
C GLU A 49 -5.03 -0.81 7.63
N GLY A 50 -3.79 -1.14 7.38
CA GLY A 50 -2.64 -0.31 7.70
C GLY A 50 -1.40 -1.12 8.05
N ILE A 51 -0.26 -0.43 8.11
CA ILE A 51 1.06 -1.05 8.38
C ILE A 51 1.16 -1.73 9.74
N HIS A 52 0.26 -1.42 10.67
CA HIS A 52 0.20 -2.03 12.01
C HIS A 52 -0.82 -3.16 12.10
N GLY A 53 -1.57 -3.46 11.03
CA GLY A 53 -2.70 -4.39 11.07
C GLY A 53 -2.36 -5.80 11.54
N LEU A 54 -1.15 -6.29 11.24
CA LEU A 54 -0.68 -7.62 11.64
C LEU A 54 -0.08 -7.67 13.06
N ASN A 55 0.28 -6.52 13.63
CA ASN A 55 0.86 -6.46 14.96
C ASN A 55 -0.22 -6.66 16.02
N ASP A 56 -0.09 -7.72 16.83
CA ASP A 56 -1.03 -8.07 17.90
C ASP A 56 -1.19 -6.98 18.97
N GLU A 57 -0.18 -6.14 19.18
CA GLU A 57 -0.27 -5.00 20.07
C GLU A 57 -1.37 -4.00 19.67
N LEU A 58 -1.67 -3.89 18.37
CA LEU A 58 -2.76 -3.04 17.87
C LEU A 58 -4.12 -3.49 18.43
N THR A 59 -4.33 -4.80 18.48
CA THR A 59 -5.60 -5.43 18.82
C THR A 59 -5.50 -6.35 20.03
N ARG A 60 -4.65 -5.98 21.01
CA ARG A 60 -4.31 -6.85 22.15
C ARG A 60 -5.52 -7.23 23.01
N ASP A 61 -6.50 -6.32 23.12
CA ASP A 61 -7.69 -6.53 23.94
C ASP A 61 -8.79 -7.32 23.20
N ILE A 62 -8.60 -7.57 21.89
CA ILE A 62 -9.54 -8.31 21.04
C ILE A 62 -9.14 -9.80 21.04
N PRO A 63 -10.06 -10.73 21.36
CA PRO A 63 -9.76 -12.15 21.33
C PRO A 63 -9.30 -12.65 19.95
N SER A 64 -8.34 -13.57 19.93
CA SER A 64 -7.76 -14.06 18.67
C SER A 64 -8.78 -14.77 17.77
N HIS A 65 -9.74 -15.49 18.34
CA HIS A 65 -10.74 -16.28 17.61
C HIS A 65 -11.77 -15.42 16.83
N VAL A 66 -11.82 -14.10 17.08
CA VAL A 66 -12.67 -13.15 16.32
C VAL A 66 -11.87 -12.32 15.33
N LYS A 67 -10.57 -12.62 15.17
CA LYS A 67 -9.68 -11.93 14.22
C LYS A 67 -9.33 -12.85 13.06
N TYR A 68 -9.25 -12.27 11.86
CA TYR A 68 -8.70 -12.92 10.68
C TYR A 68 -7.69 -11.98 10.03
N LYS A 69 -6.45 -12.40 9.95
CA LYS A 69 -5.32 -11.56 9.53
C LYS A 69 -4.91 -11.88 8.10
N ILE A 70 -4.87 -10.88 7.26
CA ILE A 70 -4.48 -10.99 5.86
C ILE A 70 -3.21 -10.18 5.63
N TYR A 71 -2.13 -10.86 5.23
CA TYR A 71 -0.94 -10.19 4.74
C TYR A 71 -1.07 -9.94 3.23
N VAL A 72 -1.12 -8.66 2.83
CA VAL A 72 -1.22 -8.28 1.42
C VAL A 72 0.12 -7.75 0.93
N SER A 73 0.69 -8.37 -0.09
CA SER A 73 1.95 -7.91 -0.69
C SER A 73 2.00 -8.22 -2.19
N ALA A 74 2.73 -7.40 -2.94
CA ALA A 74 3.01 -7.65 -4.35
C ALA A 74 4.20 -8.63 -4.46
N LEU A 75 3.95 -9.90 -4.18
CA LEU A 75 4.94 -10.96 -4.21
C LEU A 75 5.14 -11.44 -5.66
N THR A 76 6.09 -10.81 -6.36
CA THR A 76 6.42 -11.23 -7.73
C THR A 76 7.09 -12.60 -7.72
N GLN A 77 6.45 -13.59 -8.36
CA GLN A 77 6.97 -14.95 -8.51
C GLN A 77 7.75 -15.15 -9.82
N LEU A 78 7.66 -14.17 -10.72
CA LEU A 78 8.31 -14.21 -12.01
C LEU A 78 9.80 -13.90 -11.91
N ALA A 79 10.56 -14.47 -12.81
CA ALA A 79 11.97 -14.16 -13.03
C ALA A 79 12.13 -13.43 -14.37
N ILE A 80 13.12 -12.55 -14.47
CA ILE A 80 13.52 -11.90 -15.70
C ILE A 80 14.31 -12.90 -16.56
N ASP A 81 15.14 -13.71 -15.90
CA ASP A 81 15.93 -14.79 -16.50
C ASP A 81 16.06 -15.97 -15.52
N ALA A 82 16.89 -16.95 -15.87
CA ALA A 82 17.09 -18.16 -15.07
C ALA A 82 17.64 -17.90 -13.65
N HIS A 83 18.22 -16.74 -13.39
CA HIS A 83 18.92 -16.42 -12.13
C HIS A 83 18.36 -15.18 -11.42
N ASN A 84 17.65 -14.29 -12.16
CA ASN A 84 17.23 -13.00 -11.65
C ASN A 84 15.70 -12.93 -11.49
N ARG A 85 15.23 -12.99 -10.25
CA ARG A 85 13.82 -12.76 -9.93
C ARG A 85 13.48 -11.26 -10.04
N ILE A 86 12.24 -10.96 -10.39
CA ILE A 86 11.71 -9.60 -10.31
C ILE A 86 11.72 -9.16 -8.83
N PRO A 87 12.50 -8.12 -8.47
CA PRO A 87 12.55 -7.67 -7.08
C PRO A 87 11.20 -7.06 -6.66
N THR A 88 10.57 -7.62 -5.63
CA THR A 88 9.33 -7.08 -5.05
C THR A 88 9.47 -5.59 -4.70
N THR A 89 10.62 -5.18 -4.21
CA THR A 89 10.92 -3.78 -3.89
C THR A 89 10.88 -2.86 -5.11
N ALA A 90 11.34 -3.33 -6.28
CA ALA A 90 11.28 -2.57 -7.53
C ALA A 90 9.83 -2.40 -8.01
N ALA A 91 9.03 -3.45 -8.02
CA ALA A 91 7.61 -3.36 -8.36
C ALA A 91 6.87 -2.40 -7.43
N ARG A 92 7.13 -2.46 -6.13
CA ARG A 92 6.46 -1.62 -5.12
C ARG A 92 6.84 -0.14 -5.23
N ILE A 93 8.12 0.20 -5.46
CA ILE A 93 8.51 1.60 -5.64
C ILE A 93 7.92 2.17 -6.94
N ILE A 94 7.86 1.38 -8.02
CA ILE A 94 7.23 1.78 -9.29
C ILE A 94 5.75 2.05 -9.08
N ARG A 95 4.99 1.14 -8.46
CA ARG A 95 3.59 1.36 -8.08
C ARG A 95 3.42 2.66 -7.31
N ARG A 96 4.28 2.90 -6.30
CA ARG A 96 4.22 4.10 -5.47
C ARG A 96 4.53 5.36 -6.26
N ILE A 97 5.53 5.37 -7.15
CA ILE A 97 5.87 6.53 -7.99
C ILE A 97 4.66 6.92 -8.84
N VAL A 98 4.02 5.95 -9.48
CA VAL A 98 2.84 6.21 -10.33
C VAL A 98 1.69 6.76 -9.48
N ARG A 99 1.34 6.10 -8.37
CA ARG A 99 0.25 6.54 -7.49
C ARG A 99 0.50 7.93 -6.89
N ASP A 100 1.69 8.16 -6.36
CA ASP A 100 2.03 9.41 -5.69
C ASP A 100 2.01 10.59 -6.67
N ASN A 101 2.43 10.36 -7.93
CA ASN A 101 2.31 11.37 -8.98
C ASN A 101 0.85 11.61 -9.39
N GLN A 102 0.07 10.54 -9.55
CA GLN A 102 -1.31 10.61 -10.05
C GLN A 102 -2.26 11.26 -9.04
N PHE A 103 -2.14 10.89 -7.76
CA PHE A 103 -3.16 11.21 -6.74
C PHE A 103 -2.65 12.04 -5.57
N ARG A 104 -1.34 12.21 -5.40
CA ARG A 104 -0.75 12.87 -4.23
C ARG A 104 0.12 14.08 -4.58
N GLY A 105 0.18 14.44 -5.87
CA GLY A 105 0.97 15.56 -6.34
C GLY A 105 2.46 15.47 -6.02
N ALA A 106 2.98 14.25 -5.84
CA ALA A 106 4.39 14.03 -5.51
C ALA A 106 5.16 13.55 -6.74
N HIS A 107 6.23 14.25 -7.10
CA HIS A 107 7.13 13.85 -8.18
C HIS A 107 7.96 12.62 -7.80
N ALA A 108 8.42 11.85 -8.80
CA ALA A 108 9.23 10.64 -8.63
C ALA A 108 10.44 10.86 -7.70
N LEU A 109 11.15 11.99 -7.84
CA LEU A 109 12.28 12.35 -6.98
C LEU A 109 11.90 12.36 -5.48
N LYS A 110 10.74 12.95 -5.14
CA LYS A 110 10.25 12.99 -3.75
C LYS A 110 9.96 11.57 -3.23
N THR A 111 9.33 10.75 -4.05
CA THR A 111 9.02 9.35 -3.69
C THR A 111 10.31 8.54 -3.46
N ILE A 112 11.32 8.70 -4.34
CA ILE A 112 12.62 8.03 -4.18
C ILE A 112 13.33 8.48 -2.90
N LYS A 113 13.35 9.79 -2.60
CA LYS A 113 13.93 10.33 -1.35
C LYS A 113 13.28 9.76 -0.09
N GLN A 114 11.97 9.55 -0.12
CA GLN A 114 11.22 9.00 1.02
C GLN A 114 11.31 7.46 1.11
N TRP A 115 11.78 6.78 0.07
CA TRP A 115 11.76 5.33 0.00
C TRP A 115 12.55 4.64 1.13
N PRO A 116 13.73 5.12 1.55
CA PRO A 116 14.44 4.53 2.69
C PRO A 116 13.63 4.54 4.00
N ASP A 117 12.85 5.59 4.25
CA ASP A 117 12.01 5.67 5.46
C ASP A 117 10.80 4.75 5.36
N VAL A 118 10.24 4.57 4.15
CA VAL A 118 9.21 3.55 3.90
C VAL A 118 9.74 2.17 4.23
N ARG A 119 10.95 1.83 3.74
CA ARG A 119 11.60 0.56 4.01
C ARG A 119 11.83 0.31 5.50
N LYS A 120 12.35 1.31 6.23
CA LYS A 120 12.47 1.22 7.70
C LYS A 120 11.12 0.97 8.38
N GLY A 121 10.06 1.60 7.87
CA GLY A 121 8.69 1.39 8.37
C GLY A 121 8.22 -0.05 8.16
N GLU A 122 8.49 -0.65 6.99
CA GLU A 122 8.18 -2.04 6.67
C GLU A 122 8.97 -3.01 7.54
N ASP A 123 10.29 -2.81 7.65
CA ASP A 123 11.19 -3.64 8.45
C ASP A 123 10.78 -3.67 9.93
N LYS A 124 10.24 -2.55 10.43
CA LYS A 124 9.80 -2.43 11.82
C LYS A 124 8.39 -2.93 12.07
N ASN A 125 7.45 -2.67 11.17
CA ASN A 125 6.02 -2.78 11.47
C ASN A 125 5.27 -3.83 10.63
N ILE A 126 5.90 -4.39 9.60
CA ILE A 126 5.24 -5.36 8.70
C ILE A 126 5.96 -6.70 8.74
N PHE A 127 7.22 -6.74 8.32
CA PHE A 127 7.93 -8.01 8.14
C PHE A 127 8.08 -8.87 9.39
N PRO A 128 8.29 -8.31 10.61
CA PRO A 128 8.34 -9.12 11.82
C PRO A 128 7.02 -9.83 12.15
N PHE A 129 5.90 -9.36 11.58
CA PHE A 129 4.56 -9.87 11.89
C PHE A 129 3.92 -10.62 10.72
N GLN A 130 4.60 -10.79 9.59
CA GLN A 130 4.02 -11.43 8.40
C GLN A 130 3.62 -12.88 8.66
N GLU A 131 4.37 -13.60 9.48
CA GLU A 131 4.08 -14.99 9.85
C GLU A 131 2.88 -15.13 10.80
N ASN A 132 2.40 -14.01 11.36
CA ASN A 132 1.20 -13.98 12.21
C ASN A 132 -0.08 -13.89 11.37
N ALA A 133 0.02 -13.84 10.04
CA ALA A 133 -1.13 -13.80 9.17
C ALA A 133 -1.75 -15.18 8.98
N ASP A 134 -3.09 -15.24 8.99
CA ASP A 134 -3.84 -16.46 8.69
C ASP A 134 -3.74 -16.83 7.20
N VAL A 135 -3.60 -15.80 6.33
CA VAL A 135 -3.44 -15.99 4.89
C VAL A 135 -2.58 -14.89 4.27
N MET A 136 -1.82 -15.24 3.23
CA MET A 136 -1.09 -14.30 2.38
C MET A 136 -1.88 -14.07 1.08
N PHE A 137 -2.13 -12.82 0.76
CA PHE A 137 -2.71 -12.40 -0.50
C PHE A 137 -1.64 -11.75 -1.39
N ASN A 138 -1.35 -12.40 -2.52
CA ASN A 138 -0.44 -11.85 -3.52
C ASN A 138 -1.17 -10.87 -4.43
N SER A 139 -0.83 -9.59 -4.32
CA SER A 139 -1.43 -8.53 -5.14
C SER A 139 -0.66 -8.23 -6.43
N ALA A 140 0.40 -8.98 -6.76
CA ALA A 140 1.13 -8.80 -8.01
C ALA A 140 0.33 -9.31 -9.21
N LEU A 141 0.30 -8.52 -10.28
CA LEU A 141 -0.27 -8.90 -11.56
C LEU A 141 0.87 -9.12 -12.56
N ILE A 142 0.76 -10.18 -13.34
CA ILE A 142 1.82 -10.60 -14.31
C ILE A 142 2.13 -9.47 -15.31
N TYR A 143 1.10 -8.75 -15.74
CA TYR A 143 1.19 -7.71 -16.78
C TYR A 143 1.41 -6.29 -16.23
N GLU A 144 1.44 -6.10 -14.91
CA GLU A 144 1.42 -4.76 -14.32
C GLU A 144 2.63 -3.90 -14.70
N LEU A 145 3.82 -4.49 -14.79
CA LEU A 145 5.03 -3.74 -15.11
C LEU A 145 5.04 -3.23 -16.55
N GLY A 146 4.47 -3.98 -17.49
CA GLY A 146 4.29 -3.53 -18.87
C GLY A 146 3.35 -2.31 -18.99
N ILE A 147 2.31 -2.25 -18.14
CA ILE A 147 1.41 -1.09 -18.09
C ILE A 147 2.03 0.05 -17.29
N LEU A 148 2.59 -0.23 -16.11
CA LEU A 148 3.18 0.80 -15.24
C LEU A 148 4.38 1.49 -15.87
N LYS A 149 5.11 0.82 -16.80
CA LYS A 149 6.23 1.39 -17.55
C LYS A 149 5.83 2.69 -18.25
N LYS A 150 4.70 2.70 -18.96
CA LYS A 150 4.13 3.88 -19.65
C LYS A 150 4.02 5.11 -18.72
N TYR A 151 3.65 4.87 -17.47
CA TYR A 151 3.46 5.94 -16.48
C TYR A 151 4.73 6.30 -15.72
N ALA A 152 5.52 5.30 -15.33
CA ALA A 152 6.67 5.49 -14.46
C ALA A 152 7.89 6.02 -15.19
N LYS A 153 8.19 5.48 -16.39
CA LYS A 153 9.41 5.82 -17.14
C LYS A 153 9.56 7.32 -17.42
N PRO A 154 8.53 8.03 -17.94
CA PRO A 154 8.64 9.48 -18.15
C PRO A 154 8.82 10.31 -16.89
N LEU A 155 8.39 9.79 -15.72
CA LEU A 155 8.57 10.44 -14.43
C LEU A 155 9.99 10.25 -13.90
N LEU A 156 10.58 9.08 -14.12
CA LEU A 156 11.93 8.73 -13.75
C LEU A 156 12.97 9.48 -14.62
N GLU A 157 12.72 9.62 -15.91
CA GLU A 157 13.60 10.33 -16.87
C GLU A 157 13.77 11.83 -16.55
N LYS A 158 12.87 12.41 -15.75
CA LYS A 158 13.01 13.81 -15.26
C LYS A 158 14.07 13.97 -14.18
N ILE A 159 14.63 12.88 -13.66
CA ILE A 159 15.67 12.93 -12.61
C ILE A 159 17.03 12.99 -13.32
N THR A 160 17.71 14.11 -13.15
CA THR A 160 18.93 14.44 -13.88
C THR A 160 20.20 13.90 -13.18
N PRO A 161 21.33 13.71 -13.90
CA PRO A 161 22.55 13.11 -13.38
C PRO A 161 23.22 13.86 -12.21
N ASP A 162 22.90 15.13 -12.03
CA ASP A 162 23.40 15.96 -10.91
C ASP A 162 22.76 15.64 -9.56
N LEU A 163 21.68 14.85 -9.56
CA LEU A 163 20.98 14.48 -8.34
C LEU A 163 21.47 13.15 -7.77
N PRO A 164 21.61 13.03 -6.44
CA PRO A 164 22.02 11.77 -5.79
C PRO A 164 21.12 10.56 -6.14
N GLU A 165 19.84 10.82 -6.37
CA GLU A 165 18.81 9.81 -6.68
C GLU A 165 18.87 9.29 -8.13
N TYR A 166 19.68 9.89 -8.99
CA TYR A 166 19.80 9.52 -10.40
C TYR A 166 20.13 8.04 -10.61
N ASN A 167 21.08 7.50 -9.85
CA ASN A 167 21.44 6.08 -9.97
C ASN A 167 20.28 5.13 -9.64
N ILE A 168 19.40 5.51 -8.70
CA ILE A 168 18.19 4.74 -8.38
C ILE A 168 17.20 4.84 -9.53
N SER A 169 16.99 6.06 -10.04
CA SER A 169 16.10 6.29 -11.19
C SER A 169 16.54 5.49 -12.40
N LYS A 170 17.82 5.58 -12.76
CA LYS A 170 18.39 4.84 -13.90
C LYS A 170 18.19 3.34 -13.75
N ARG A 171 18.49 2.76 -12.58
CA ARG A 171 18.25 1.33 -12.32
C ARG A 171 16.79 0.93 -12.47
N LEU A 172 15.85 1.78 -12.09
CA LEU A 172 14.42 1.51 -12.27
C LEU A 172 14.02 1.61 -13.75
N ILE A 173 14.60 2.53 -14.51
CA ILE A 173 14.40 2.62 -15.96
C ILE A 173 14.96 1.37 -16.65
N ASP A 174 16.22 1.02 -16.37
CA ASP A 174 16.86 -0.17 -16.92
C ASP A 174 16.06 -1.44 -16.60
N PHE A 175 15.52 -1.53 -15.37
CA PHE A 175 14.64 -2.62 -14.97
C PHE A 175 13.33 -2.63 -15.75
N LEU A 176 12.68 -1.48 -15.97
CA LEU A 176 11.45 -1.40 -16.75
C LEU A 176 11.67 -1.75 -18.23
N ASP A 177 12.88 -1.56 -18.74
CA ASP A 177 13.21 -1.87 -20.14
C ASP A 177 13.30 -3.38 -20.45
N TYR A 178 13.29 -4.24 -19.43
CA TYR A 178 13.09 -5.69 -19.61
C TYR A 178 11.65 -6.09 -19.96
N PHE A 179 10.69 -5.18 -19.83
CA PHE A 179 9.28 -5.49 -20.04
C PHE A 179 8.79 -4.83 -21.33
N GLU A 180 7.99 -5.58 -22.10
CA GLU A 180 7.29 -5.03 -23.26
C GLU A 180 6.25 -3.99 -22.83
N ASP A 181 6.08 -2.96 -23.65
CA ASP A 181 5.12 -1.91 -23.41
C ASP A 181 3.69 -2.38 -23.70
N ILE A 182 2.83 -2.33 -22.70
CA ILE A 182 1.39 -2.46 -22.88
C ILE A 182 0.79 -1.06 -22.90
N SER A 183 0.74 -0.48 -24.11
CA SER A 183 0.30 0.92 -24.31
C SER A 183 -1.19 1.12 -24.09
N ASN A 184 -2.02 0.11 -24.43
CA ASN A 184 -3.46 0.13 -24.18
C ASN A 184 -3.79 -0.40 -22.79
N ASP A 185 -4.15 0.50 -21.87
CA ASP A 185 -4.58 0.17 -20.52
C ASP A 185 -6.11 0.17 -20.34
N ASP A 186 -6.87 0.40 -21.42
CA ASP A 186 -8.34 0.40 -21.34
C ASP A 186 -8.90 -1.00 -21.06
N ASP A 187 -8.18 -2.06 -21.48
CA ASP A 187 -8.55 -3.46 -21.22
C ASP A 187 -8.35 -3.89 -19.76
N VAL A 188 -7.68 -3.08 -18.93
CA VAL A 188 -7.57 -3.35 -17.49
C VAL A 188 -8.95 -3.18 -16.85
N PRO A 189 -9.51 -4.21 -16.19
CA PRO A 189 -10.80 -4.10 -15.52
C PRO A 189 -10.84 -2.94 -14.52
N ASN A 190 -11.99 -2.27 -14.40
CA ASN A 190 -12.15 -1.12 -13.50
C ASN A 190 -12.09 -1.48 -12.00
N ASN A 191 -12.27 -2.75 -11.65
CA ASN A 191 -12.10 -3.31 -10.31
C ASN A 191 -10.72 -3.92 -10.07
N SER A 192 -9.78 -3.82 -11.04
CA SER A 192 -8.41 -4.29 -10.86
C SER A 192 -7.67 -3.43 -9.85
N ILE A 193 -6.84 -4.08 -9.01
CA ILE A 193 -5.93 -3.37 -8.10
C ILE A 193 -4.98 -2.42 -8.83
N LEU A 194 -4.68 -2.67 -10.10
CA LEU A 194 -3.84 -1.79 -10.90
C LEU A 194 -4.47 -0.41 -11.08
N ARG A 195 -5.80 -0.32 -11.07
CA ARG A 195 -6.53 0.95 -11.16
C ARG A 195 -6.30 1.89 -9.96
N GLU A 196 -5.90 1.36 -8.81
CA GLU A 196 -5.43 2.20 -7.68
C GLU A 196 -4.25 3.09 -8.08
N PHE A 197 -3.41 2.62 -9.00
CA PHE A 197 -2.19 3.33 -9.42
C PHE A 197 -2.40 4.18 -10.66
N ILE A 198 -3.14 3.68 -11.65
CA ILE A 198 -3.30 4.32 -12.96
C ILE A 198 -4.63 5.07 -13.13
N GLY A 199 -5.55 4.96 -12.18
CA GLY A 199 -6.85 5.63 -12.21
C GLY A 199 -7.95 4.82 -12.89
N LYS A 200 -9.13 5.42 -12.99
CA LYS A 200 -10.38 4.82 -13.51
C LYS A 200 -10.86 3.62 -12.68
N SER A 201 -10.61 3.61 -11.35
CA SER A 201 -11.16 2.61 -10.44
C SER A 201 -12.67 2.79 -10.26
N CYS A 202 -13.43 1.69 -10.17
CA CYS A 202 -14.85 1.74 -9.82
C CYS A 202 -15.11 1.91 -8.31
N PHE A 203 -14.05 1.93 -7.49
CA PHE A 203 -14.15 2.07 -6.03
C PHE A 203 -13.91 3.50 -5.52
N PHE A 204 -13.38 4.40 -6.36
CA PHE A 204 -13.11 5.81 -6.02
C PHE A 204 -13.30 6.70 -7.24
#